data_a5a4fa7bce15c4eda0a4e5a7ae81b059
#
_entry.id   a5a4fa7bce15c4eda0a4e5a7ae81b059
#
_cell.length_a   1.000
_cell.length_b   1.000
_cell.length_c   1.000
_cell.angle_alpha   90.00
_cell.angle_beta   90.00
_cell.angle_gamma   90.00
#
_symmetry.space_group_name_H-M   'P 1'
#
loop_
_entity.id
_entity.type
_entity.pdbx_description
1 polymer ?
#
loop_
_entity_poly.entity_id
_entity_poly.type
_entity_poly.pdbx_seq_one_letter_code
_entity_poly.pdbx_strand_id
1 'polypeptide(L)'
;MANEIEQLAEIYDRCKNDLVLFRQMFLPVENEVKPAWFHYKWGDVLLNGKRHYAVEGFRESSKTSIVLRAFPLHALVFPSKKKQYIVFIMANQRAASRRLKDIAEEYTSNELMNLNLVRIKEQSEKAFEIVVKDENGEEITIRMEAYGKGSSVRGLNNKDRRPDIILIDDPQDLEDSLSDTVQKSDYQWFLSDVYFLGKNTRIFFIGNNLGEKCIIEQVISNKEELDFDAERIPVLNEDGKSNWEEMYPVEAINNEREKWRKLGQLDIWEREKLCIAISPESQIFKKEYFRYYDPNTIQLEECSVFVACDLAISEKETADFTSVCAVAVNPDNHWFLLEIDYGRWDPTKTIDTIFQMVQKYRPIYVGIEKVAYQAALIHFVEKEMIKRNTWFTVKPLEAKEKKEIRIAALQPRFKAGTLWFPMGQDFLVELESEFLSFPKSLHDDLIDSLAHISAIASPPVGTFGTVSTADIPMGGAM
;
A
#
# COMPACT_ATOMS: atom_id res chain seq x y z
N MET A 1 19.20 3.19 -47.85
CA MET A 1 18.87 1.74 -47.95
C MET A 1 19.88 0.86 -47.22
N ALA A 2 21.18 0.73 -47.64
CA ALA A 2 22.10 -0.16 -46.92
C ALA A 2 22.31 0.24 -45.45
N ASN A 3 22.52 1.52 -45.16
CA ASN A 3 22.71 2.05 -43.81
C ASN A 3 21.41 1.93 -42.93
N GLU A 4 20.27 2.02 -43.53
CA GLU A 4 18.94 1.84 -42.81
C GLU A 4 18.73 0.36 -42.48
N ILE A 5 19.12 -0.56 -43.36
CA ILE A 5 19.02 -2.01 -43.09
C ILE A 5 20.00 -2.42 -41.98
N GLU A 6 21.18 -1.87 -41.94
CA GLU A 6 22.15 -2.11 -40.84
C GLU A 6 21.63 -1.57 -39.52
N GLN A 7 21.06 -0.38 -39.50
CA GLN A 7 20.44 0.20 -38.29
C GLN A 7 19.27 -0.63 -37.79
N LEU A 8 18.40 -1.10 -38.69
CA LEU A 8 17.25 -1.96 -38.30
C LEU A 8 17.74 -3.30 -37.74
N ALA A 9 18.80 -3.90 -38.35
CA ALA A 9 19.37 -5.13 -37.83
C ALA A 9 20.00 -4.96 -36.44
N GLU A 10 20.70 -3.83 -36.23
CA GLU A 10 21.24 -3.49 -34.90
C GLU A 10 20.13 -3.32 -33.84
N ILE A 11 19.05 -2.61 -34.16
CA ILE A 11 17.89 -2.45 -33.27
C ILE A 11 17.24 -3.81 -32.97
N TYR A 12 17.09 -4.66 -34.00
CA TYR A 12 16.52 -6.01 -33.83
C TYR A 12 17.40 -6.86 -32.89
N ASP A 13 18.72 -6.83 -33.04
CA ASP A 13 19.64 -7.57 -32.17
C ASP A 13 19.58 -7.04 -30.70
N ARG A 14 19.44 -5.72 -30.51
CA ARG A 14 19.26 -5.13 -29.20
C ARG A 14 17.95 -5.57 -28.52
N CYS A 15 16.88 -5.72 -29.29
CA CYS A 15 15.58 -6.21 -28.78
C CYS A 15 15.68 -7.60 -28.15
N LYS A 16 16.65 -8.42 -28.57
CA LYS A 16 16.91 -9.75 -28.00
C LYS A 16 17.26 -9.70 -26.51
N ASN A 17 17.94 -8.64 -26.07
CA ASN A 17 18.44 -8.47 -24.71
C ASN A 17 17.74 -7.34 -23.93
N ASP A 18 16.80 -6.63 -24.57
CA ASP A 18 16.05 -5.55 -23.97
C ASP A 18 14.55 -5.71 -24.26
N LEU A 19 13.82 -6.22 -23.27
CA LEU A 19 12.37 -6.47 -23.38
C LEU A 19 11.55 -5.18 -23.53
N VAL A 20 12.04 -4.08 -22.95
CA VAL A 20 11.36 -2.78 -23.06
C VAL A 20 11.50 -2.24 -24.47
N LEU A 21 12.70 -2.29 -25.03
CA LEU A 21 12.94 -1.94 -26.43
C LEU A 21 12.14 -2.83 -27.38
N PHE A 22 12.11 -4.16 -27.13
CA PHE A 22 11.28 -5.10 -27.90
C PHE A 22 9.81 -4.65 -27.87
N ARG A 23 9.26 -4.34 -26.69
CA ARG A 23 7.88 -3.86 -26.56
C ARG A 23 7.65 -2.60 -27.39
N GLN A 24 8.54 -1.61 -27.31
CA GLN A 24 8.41 -0.35 -28.06
C GLN A 24 8.46 -0.56 -29.58
N MET A 25 9.27 -1.46 -30.06
CA MET A 25 9.45 -1.71 -31.49
C MET A 25 8.38 -2.60 -32.09
N PHE A 26 7.97 -3.65 -31.40
CA PHE A 26 7.03 -4.65 -31.92
C PHE A 26 5.58 -4.45 -31.48
N LEU A 27 5.35 -3.73 -30.38
CA LEU A 27 4.06 -3.50 -29.76
C LEU A 27 3.82 -2.00 -29.52
N PRO A 28 3.99 -1.16 -30.56
CA PRO A 28 3.88 0.30 -30.36
C PRO A 28 2.47 0.69 -29.88
N VAL A 29 2.41 1.66 -28.99
CA VAL A 29 1.17 2.24 -28.47
C VAL A 29 1.14 3.73 -28.83
N GLU A 30 -0.02 4.24 -29.26
CA GLU A 30 -0.18 5.68 -29.47
C GLU A 30 0.10 6.42 -28.16
N ASN A 31 0.85 7.54 -28.25
CA ASN A 31 1.24 8.37 -27.12
C ASN A 31 2.02 7.60 -26.02
N GLU A 32 2.92 6.71 -26.42
CA GLU A 32 3.73 5.97 -25.47
C GLU A 32 4.56 6.91 -24.58
N VAL A 33 4.35 6.80 -23.28
CA VAL A 33 5.13 7.50 -22.27
C VAL A 33 6.45 6.76 -22.04
N LYS A 34 7.54 7.50 -21.78
CA LYS A 34 8.84 6.92 -21.47
C LYS A 34 8.72 5.90 -20.32
N PRO A 35 9.24 4.66 -20.53
CA PRO A 35 9.17 3.63 -19.51
C PRO A 35 9.91 4.03 -18.22
N ALA A 36 9.37 3.64 -17.08
CA ALA A 36 10.01 3.82 -15.78
C ALA A 36 11.15 2.82 -15.55
N TRP A 37 12.02 3.10 -14.58
CA TRP A 37 13.16 2.26 -14.20
C TRP A 37 12.77 0.80 -13.90
N PHE A 38 11.61 0.58 -13.28
CA PHE A 38 11.15 -0.77 -12.91
C PHE A 38 10.74 -1.61 -14.12
N HIS A 39 10.33 -1.02 -15.24
CA HIS A 39 10.05 -1.77 -16.47
C HIS A 39 11.31 -2.43 -17.02
N TYR A 40 12.44 -1.72 -17.01
CA TYR A 40 13.73 -2.28 -17.43
C TYR A 40 14.20 -3.37 -16.47
N LYS A 41 14.01 -3.17 -15.15
CA LYS A 41 14.31 -4.18 -14.14
C LYS A 41 13.49 -5.45 -14.35
N TRP A 42 12.17 -5.32 -14.55
CA TRP A 42 11.31 -6.48 -14.82
C TRP A 42 11.70 -7.19 -16.12
N GLY A 43 12.01 -6.43 -17.15
CA GLY A 43 12.51 -6.98 -18.43
C GLY A 43 13.79 -7.79 -18.24
N ASP A 44 14.78 -7.27 -17.54
CA ASP A 44 16.02 -7.97 -17.25
C ASP A 44 15.79 -9.24 -16.42
N VAL A 45 14.98 -9.15 -15.35
CA VAL A 45 14.66 -10.33 -14.53
C VAL A 45 13.93 -11.40 -15.34
N LEU A 46 12.99 -11.04 -16.23
CA LEU A 46 12.31 -12.00 -17.11
C LEU A 46 13.27 -12.68 -18.06
N LEU A 47 14.20 -11.94 -18.67
CA LEU A 47 15.17 -12.48 -19.63
C LEU A 47 16.28 -13.28 -18.96
N ASN A 48 16.86 -12.79 -17.88
CA ASN A 48 18.14 -13.22 -17.32
C ASN A 48 18.07 -13.74 -15.88
N GLY A 49 17.03 -13.43 -15.12
CA GLY A 49 16.91 -13.82 -13.72
C GLY A 49 16.93 -15.33 -13.50
N LYS A 50 17.35 -15.76 -12.33
CA LYS A 50 17.50 -17.18 -11.97
C LYS A 50 16.56 -17.63 -10.86
N ARG A 51 16.16 -16.71 -9.97
CA ARG A 51 15.25 -16.97 -8.86
C ARG A 51 13.79 -16.75 -9.27
N HIS A 52 12.86 -17.19 -8.45
CA HIS A 52 11.46 -16.76 -8.52
C HIS A 52 11.41 -15.24 -8.29
N TYR A 53 10.40 -14.59 -8.85
CA TYR A 53 10.24 -13.14 -8.71
C TYR A 53 8.79 -12.76 -8.48
N ALA A 54 8.53 -11.90 -7.50
CA ALA A 54 7.20 -11.42 -7.21
C ALA A 54 7.16 -9.88 -7.18
N VAL A 55 6.15 -9.30 -7.82
CA VAL A 55 5.95 -7.86 -7.85
C VAL A 55 4.52 -7.52 -7.46
N GLU A 56 4.38 -6.80 -6.36
CA GLU A 56 3.20 -6.02 -6.07
C GLU A 56 3.40 -4.62 -6.64
N GLY A 57 2.69 -4.29 -7.71
CA GLY A 57 2.82 -3.00 -8.38
C GLY A 57 1.51 -2.22 -8.38
N PHE A 58 1.58 -0.90 -8.31
CA PHE A 58 0.39 -0.06 -8.37
C PHE A 58 -0.42 -0.31 -9.66
N ARG A 59 -1.73 -0.04 -9.59
CA ARG A 59 -2.62 -0.20 -10.73
C ARG A 59 -2.19 0.70 -11.89
N GLU A 60 -2.20 0.14 -13.12
CA GLU A 60 -1.73 0.80 -14.36
C GLU A 60 -0.20 0.99 -14.45
N SER A 61 0.58 0.28 -13.65
CA SER A 61 2.05 0.27 -13.75
C SER A 61 2.59 -0.51 -14.96
N SER A 62 1.75 -0.91 -15.91
CA SER A 62 2.08 -1.72 -17.10
C SER A 62 2.65 -3.12 -16.83
N LYS A 63 2.51 -3.67 -15.60
CA LYS A 63 2.99 -5.01 -15.24
C LYS A 63 2.48 -6.11 -16.16
N THR A 64 1.17 -6.19 -16.40
CA THR A 64 0.56 -7.16 -17.32
C THR A 64 1.08 -7.00 -18.75
N SER A 65 1.29 -5.77 -19.21
CA SER A 65 1.79 -5.48 -20.56
C SER A 65 3.23 -5.97 -20.78
N ILE A 66 4.09 -5.85 -19.78
CA ILE A 66 5.48 -6.32 -19.84
C ILE A 66 5.52 -7.84 -19.66
N VAL A 67 4.87 -8.35 -18.60
CA VAL A 67 5.04 -9.75 -18.15
C VAL A 67 4.20 -10.73 -18.98
N LEU A 68 2.93 -10.40 -19.23
CA LEU A 68 2.00 -11.33 -19.89
C LEU A 68 1.75 -11.01 -21.37
N ARG A 69 2.37 -10.00 -21.94
CA ARG A 69 2.29 -9.71 -23.38
C ARG A 69 3.66 -9.63 -24.02
N ALA A 70 4.50 -8.69 -23.61
CA ALA A 70 5.80 -8.50 -24.26
C ALA A 70 6.72 -9.71 -24.09
N PHE A 71 6.85 -10.26 -22.88
CA PHE A 71 7.75 -11.37 -22.62
C PHE A 71 7.38 -12.67 -23.37
N PRO A 72 6.11 -13.15 -23.40
CA PRO A 72 5.75 -14.32 -24.19
C PRO A 72 5.99 -14.12 -25.68
N LEU A 73 5.63 -12.95 -26.23
CA LEU A 73 5.89 -12.64 -27.63
C LEU A 73 7.40 -12.58 -27.94
N HIS A 74 8.18 -11.99 -27.04
CA HIS A 74 9.64 -12.01 -27.15
C HIS A 74 10.19 -13.45 -27.18
N ALA A 75 9.65 -14.35 -26.35
CA ALA A 75 10.08 -15.75 -26.33
C ALA A 75 9.78 -16.49 -27.66
N LEU A 76 8.73 -16.08 -28.38
CA LEU A 76 8.39 -16.61 -29.71
C LEU A 76 9.30 -16.05 -30.81
N VAL A 77 9.63 -14.75 -30.75
CA VAL A 77 10.50 -14.07 -31.72
C VAL A 77 11.97 -14.45 -31.53
N PHE A 78 12.43 -14.53 -30.27
CA PHE A 78 13.78 -14.91 -29.88
C PHE A 78 13.78 -16.22 -29.07
N PRO A 79 13.55 -17.36 -29.74
CA PRO A 79 13.39 -18.64 -29.07
C PRO A 79 14.68 -19.10 -28.40
N SER A 80 14.56 -19.74 -27.25
CA SER A 80 15.69 -20.34 -26.54
C SER A 80 15.30 -21.66 -25.88
N LYS A 81 16.28 -22.57 -25.70
CA LYS A 81 16.08 -23.86 -25.03
C LYS A 81 15.64 -23.74 -23.57
N LYS A 82 15.72 -22.54 -22.97
CA LYS A 82 15.32 -22.26 -21.59
C LYS A 82 13.89 -21.71 -21.43
N LYS A 83 13.18 -21.45 -22.53
CA LYS A 83 11.86 -20.80 -22.53
C LYS A 83 10.93 -21.48 -23.52
N GLN A 84 10.89 -22.82 -23.48
CA GLN A 84 10.12 -23.62 -24.44
C GLN A 84 8.72 -23.98 -23.92
N TYR A 85 8.53 -23.97 -22.59
CA TYR A 85 7.23 -24.26 -21.99
C TYR A 85 6.88 -23.18 -20.98
N ILE A 86 5.88 -22.34 -21.33
CA ILE A 86 5.40 -21.19 -20.55
C ILE A 86 3.98 -21.48 -20.11
N VAL A 87 3.67 -21.27 -18.84
CA VAL A 87 2.34 -21.43 -18.28
C VAL A 87 1.83 -20.10 -17.75
N PHE A 88 0.60 -19.76 -18.10
CA PHE A 88 -0.13 -18.59 -17.58
C PHE A 88 -1.10 -19.03 -16.51
N ILE A 89 -1.12 -18.30 -15.39
CA ILE A 89 -2.13 -18.48 -14.33
C ILE A 89 -2.78 -17.12 -14.06
N MET A 90 -4.10 -17.06 -14.14
CA MET A 90 -4.90 -15.87 -13.86
C MET A 90 -6.10 -16.23 -12.96
N ALA A 91 -6.88 -15.23 -12.54
CA ALA A 91 -8.01 -15.42 -11.62
C ALA A 91 -8.98 -16.54 -12.05
N ASN A 92 -9.20 -16.70 -13.35
CA ASN A 92 -10.06 -17.76 -13.88
C ASN A 92 -9.62 -18.22 -15.28
N GLN A 93 -10.11 -19.39 -15.69
CA GLN A 93 -9.76 -20.02 -16.97
C GLN A 93 -10.06 -19.11 -18.18
N ARG A 94 -11.18 -18.37 -18.15
CA ARG A 94 -11.59 -17.49 -19.24
C ARG A 94 -10.58 -16.35 -19.46
N ALA A 95 -10.11 -15.73 -18.38
CA ALA A 95 -9.10 -14.67 -18.44
C ALA A 95 -7.77 -15.19 -19.00
N ALA A 96 -7.32 -16.35 -18.52
CA ALA A 96 -6.07 -16.98 -18.97
C ALA A 96 -6.16 -17.40 -20.45
N SER A 97 -7.27 -18.03 -20.86
CA SER A 97 -7.50 -18.43 -22.27
C SER A 97 -7.56 -17.23 -23.21
N ARG A 98 -8.20 -16.13 -22.77
CA ARG A 98 -8.23 -14.89 -23.55
C ARG A 98 -6.84 -14.34 -23.78
N ARG A 99 -6.02 -14.29 -22.73
CA ARG A 99 -4.63 -13.82 -22.82
C ARG A 99 -3.80 -14.66 -23.80
N LEU A 100 -3.93 -15.98 -23.71
CA LEU A 100 -3.23 -16.89 -24.63
C LEU A 100 -3.66 -16.69 -26.07
N LYS A 101 -4.96 -16.50 -26.31
CA LYS A 101 -5.52 -16.21 -27.63
C LYS A 101 -4.96 -14.91 -28.19
N ASP A 102 -4.97 -13.82 -27.39
CA ASP A 102 -4.43 -12.52 -27.79
C ASP A 102 -2.96 -12.63 -28.24
N ILE A 103 -2.12 -13.37 -27.49
CA ILE A 103 -0.72 -13.63 -27.83
C ILE A 103 -0.60 -14.41 -29.14
N ALA A 104 -1.38 -15.47 -29.32
CA ALA A 104 -1.35 -16.28 -30.52
C ALA A 104 -1.76 -15.48 -31.77
N GLU A 105 -2.83 -14.69 -31.67
CA GLU A 105 -3.31 -13.82 -32.76
C GLU A 105 -2.28 -12.72 -33.09
N GLU A 106 -1.72 -12.06 -32.07
CA GLU A 106 -0.74 -10.99 -32.25
C GLU A 106 0.55 -11.51 -32.91
N TYR A 107 1.07 -12.66 -32.46
CA TYR A 107 2.24 -13.28 -33.08
C TYR A 107 1.98 -13.71 -34.53
N THR A 108 0.85 -14.36 -34.79
CA THR A 108 0.57 -14.92 -36.12
C THR A 108 0.18 -13.85 -37.15
N SER A 109 -0.40 -12.73 -36.72
CA SER A 109 -0.81 -11.64 -37.61
C SER A 109 0.31 -10.62 -37.89
N ASN A 110 1.37 -10.59 -37.10
CA ASN A 110 2.46 -9.62 -37.25
C ASN A 110 3.61 -10.24 -38.08
N GLU A 111 3.77 -9.77 -39.29
CA GLU A 111 4.78 -10.29 -40.24
C GLU A 111 6.23 -10.15 -39.75
N LEU A 112 6.50 -9.16 -38.90
CA LEU A 112 7.85 -8.98 -38.33
C LEU A 112 8.11 -9.93 -37.15
N MET A 113 7.08 -10.35 -36.43
CA MET A 113 7.22 -11.28 -35.30
C MET A 113 7.30 -12.74 -35.77
N ASN A 114 6.59 -13.11 -36.81
CA ASN A 114 6.45 -14.50 -37.23
C ASN A 114 7.44 -14.95 -38.30
N LEU A 115 8.48 -14.15 -38.59
CA LEU A 115 9.54 -14.47 -39.59
C LEU A 115 10.22 -15.82 -39.34
N ASN A 116 10.29 -16.24 -38.08
CA ASN A 116 10.91 -17.50 -37.69
C ASN A 116 9.92 -18.67 -37.56
N LEU A 117 8.64 -18.44 -37.84
CA LEU A 117 7.58 -19.46 -37.73
C LEU A 117 7.74 -20.54 -38.80
N VAL A 118 7.82 -21.80 -38.39
CA VAL A 118 7.83 -22.96 -39.29
C VAL A 118 6.43 -23.55 -39.45
N ARG A 119 5.77 -23.82 -38.33
CA ARG A 119 4.39 -24.36 -38.31
C ARG A 119 3.74 -24.22 -36.96
N ILE A 120 2.42 -24.13 -36.95
CA ILE A 120 1.56 -24.21 -35.76
C ILE A 120 1.19 -25.69 -35.57
N LYS A 121 1.41 -26.22 -34.37
CA LYS A 121 1.04 -27.59 -33.98
C LYS A 121 -0.31 -27.64 -33.28
N GLU A 122 -0.56 -26.67 -32.41
CA GLU A 122 -1.79 -26.55 -31.65
C GLU A 122 -2.15 -25.07 -31.45
N GLN A 123 -3.41 -24.75 -31.65
CA GLN A 123 -3.99 -23.46 -31.28
C GLN A 123 -5.41 -23.72 -30.76
N SER A 124 -5.51 -23.80 -29.44
CA SER A 124 -6.76 -24.07 -28.73
C SER A 124 -6.99 -23.02 -27.64
N GLU A 125 -8.12 -23.10 -26.94
CA GLU A 125 -8.40 -22.20 -25.81
C GLU A 125 -7.42 -22.35 -24.65
N LYS A 126 -6.75 -23.51 -24.54
CA LYS A 126 -5.87 -23.81 -23.42
C LYS A 126 -4.40 -23.92 -23.78
N ALA A 127 -4.08 -24.10 -25.04
CA ALA A 127 -2.71 -24.32 -25.49
C ALA A 127 -2.42 -23.66 -26.85
N PHE A 128 -1.21 -23.11 -26.96
CA PHE A 128 -0.62 -22.64 -28.19
C PHE A 128 0.75 -23.28 -28.34
N GLU A 129 0.93 -24.17 -29.32
CA GLU A 129 2.19 -24.86 -29.59
C GLU A 129 2.63 -24.60 -31.03
N ILE A 130 3.84 -24.09 -31.19
CA ILE A 130 4.45 -23.77 -32.49
C ILE A 130 5.86 -24.34 -32.61
N VAL A 131 6.31 -24.47 -33.83
CA VAL A 131 7.72 -24.71 -34.17
C VAL A 131 8.25 -23.45 -34.82
N VAL A 132 9.35 -22.96 -34.28
CA VAL A 132 10.08 -21.78 -34.75
C VAL A 132 11.55 -22.12 -35.00
N LYS A 133 12.24 -21.33 -35.81
CA LYS A 133 13.68 -21.42 -35.98
C LYS A 133 14.38 -20.47 -35.02
N ASP A 134 15.46 -20.93 -34.39
CA ASP A 134 16.35 -20.07 -33.64
C ASP A 134 17.36 -19.35 -34.58
N GLU A 135 18.26 -18.56 -33.99
CA GLU A 135 19.29 -17.82 -34.72
C GLU A 135 20.27 -18.71 -35.52
N ASN A 136 20.40 -19.98 -35.15
CA ASN A 136 21.24 -20.97 -35.83
C ASN A 136 20.43 -21.74 -36.90
N GLY A 137 19.16 -21.47 -37.07
CA GLY A 137 18.25 -22.18 -37.95
C GLY A 137 17.75 -23.52 -37.40
N GLU A 138 18.05 -23.85 -36.11
CA GLU A 138 17.52 -25.05 -35.44
C GLU A 138 16.02 -24.90 -35.11
N GLU A 139 15.26 -25.96 -35.37
CA GLU A 139 13.83 -25.99 -35.01
C GLU A 139 13.66 -26.15 -33.48
N ILE A 140 12.97 -25.19 -32.86
CA ILE A 140 12.59 -25.23 -31.46
C ILE A 140 11.07 -25.27 -31.34
N THR A 141 10.54 -26.18 -30.54
CA THR A 141 9.12 -26.19 -30.20
C THR A 141 8.87 -25.33 -28.98
N ILE A 142 7.95 -24.38 -29.06
CA ILE A 142 7.50 -23.57 -27.92
C ILE A 142 6.02 -23.89 -27.67
N ARG A 143 5.71 -24.18 -26.40
CA ARG A 143 4.36 -24.44 -25.92
C ARG A 143 3.98 -23.44 -24.84
N MET A 144 2.79 -22.86 -24.96
CA MET A 144 2.17 -22.00 -23.97
C MET A 144 0.85 -22.59 -23.53
N GLU A 145 0.57 -22.60 -22.25
CA GLU A 145 -0.71 -23.10 -21.68
C GLU A 145 -1.31 -22.09 -20.71
N ALA A 146 -2.64 -22.07 -20.65
CA ALA A 146 -3.42 -21.12 -19.85
C ALA A 146 -4.31 -21.85 -18.83
N TYR A 147 -4.21 -21.43 -17.55
CA TYR A 147 -4.95 -21.99 -16.43
C TYR A 147 -5.55 -20.89 -15.55
N GLY A 148 -6.74 -21.14 -15.02
CA GLY A 148 -7.32 -20.35 -13.96
C GLY A 148 -6.81 -20.78 -12.57
N LYS A 149 -6.90 -19.91 -11.60
CA LYS A 149 -6.68 -20.21 -10.18
C LYS A 149 -7.49 -21.45 -9.78
N GLY A 150 -6.91 -22.27 -8.89
CA GLY A 150 -7.54 -23.52 -8.41
C GLY A 150 -7.55 -24.66 -9.43
N SER A 151 -7.05 -24.45 -10.66
CA SER A 151 -6.90 -25.53 -11.61
C SER A 151 -5.89 -26.58 -11.12
N SER A 152 -6.11 -27.84 -11.48
CA SER A 152 -5.14 -28.90 -11.23
C SER A 152 -3.96 -28.77 -12.18
N VAL A 153 -2.99 -27.95 -11.79
CA VAL A 153 -1.72 -27.79 -12.52
C VAL A 153 -0.65 -28.77 -12.08
N ARG A 154 -0.92 -29.49 -10.98
CA ARG A 154 -0.04 -30.52 -10.47
C ARG A 154 0.23 -31.58 -11.54
N GLY A 155 1.51 -31.80 -11.84
CA GLY A 155 1.90 -32.79 -12.81
C GLY A 155 1.96 -32.32 -14.27
N LEU A 156 1.76 -31.01 -14.54
CA LEU A 156 1.94 -30.47 -15.89
C LEU A 156 3.27 -30.92 -16.48
N ASN A 157 3.20 -31.50 -17.66
CA ASN A 157 4.32 -32.10 -18.35
C ASN A 157 4.04 -32.11 -19.86
N ASN A 158 4.98 -31.59 -20.65
CA ASN A 158 4.95 -31.69 -22.09
C ASN A 158 6.15 -32.53 -22.55
N LYS A 159 5.93 -33.79 -22.91
CA LYS A 159 6.98 -34.72 -23.37
C LYS A 159 8.19 -34.77 -22.42
N ASP A 160 7.93 -35.09 -21.17
CA ASP A 160 8.91 -35.17 -20.06
C ASP A 160 9.56 -33.83 -19.66
N ARG A 161 9.02 -32.72 -20.16
CA ARG A 161 9.45 -31.37 -19.78
C ARG A 161 8.44 -30.68 -18.88
N ARG A 162 8.88 -30.27 -17.70
CA ARG A 162 8.13 -29.38 -16.81
C ARG A 162 8.14 -27.96 -17.38
N PRO A 163 7.20 -27.08 -16.99
CA PRO A 163 7.26 -25.66 -17.39
C PRO A 163 8.60 -25.05 -17.05
N ASP A 164 9.17 -24.29 -17.99
CA ASP A 164 10.36 -23.51 -17.74
C ASP A 164 10.05 -22.26 -16.91
N ILE A 165 8.87 -21.65 -17.19
CA ILE A 165 8.42 -20.47 -16.48
C ILE A 165 6.89 -20.48 -16.30
N ILE A 166 6.45 -20.03 -15.14
CA ILE A 166 5.05 -19.75 -14.82
C ILE A 166 4.88 -18.25 -14.65
N LEU A 167 3.96 -17.67 -15.40
CA LEU A 167 3.57 -16.26 -15.31
C LEU A 167 2.23 -16.17 -14.60
N ILE A 168 2.19 -15.54 -13.43
CA ILE A 168 0.98 -15.39 -12.62
C ILE A 168 0.59 -13.91 -12.63
N ASP A 169 -0.68 -13.61 -12.95
CA ASP A 169 -1.22 -12.25 -12.96
C ASP A 169 -2.58 -12.21 -12.26
N ASP A 170 -2.65 -11.46 -11.16
CA ASP A 170 -3.85 -11.23 -10.35
C ASP A 170 -4.70 -12.51 -10.20
N PRO A 171 -4.19 -13.58 -9.55
CA PRO A 171 -4.90 -14.86 -9.45
C PRO A 171 -6.09 -14.81 -8.50
N GLN A 172 -6.22 -13.78 -7.69
CA GLN A 172 -7.32 -13.56 -6.76
C GLN A 172 -8.09 -12.29 -7.14
N ASP A 173 -9.38 -12.27 -6.86
CA ASP A 173 -10.22 -11.10 -6.96
C ASP A 173 -10.62 -10.56 -5.57
N LEU A 174 -11.35 -9.44 -5.55
CA LEU A 174 -11.74 -8.79 -4.31
C LEU A 174 -12.70 -9.68 -3.47
N GLU A 175 -13.53 -10.50 -4.11
CA GLU A 175 -14.45 -11.41 -3.40
C GLU A 175 -13.68 -12.48 -2.66
N ASP A 176 -12.60 -13.01 -3.24
CA ASP A 176 -11.69 -13.97 -2.59
C ASP A 176 -11.10 -13.39 -1.30
N SER A 177 -10.78 -12.09 -1.30
CA SER A 177 -10.18 -11.39 -0.15
C SER A 177 -11.11 -11.25 1.05
N LEU A 178 -12.42 -11.38 0.83
CA LEU A 178 -13.43 -11.29 1.90
C LEU A 178 -13.60 -12.58 2.70
N SER A 179 -12.93 -13.67 2.31
CA SER A 179 -13.06 -14.97 2.98
C SER A 179 -11.71 -15.55 3.39
N ASP A 180 -11.45 -15.61 4.69
CA ASP A 180 -10.27 -16.24 5.28
C ASP A 180 -10.06 -17.68 4.80
N THR A 181 -11.14 -18.44 4.68
CA THR A 181 -11.10 -19.84 4.24
C THR A 181 -10.65 -19.93 2.78
N VAL A 182 -11.16 -19.05 1.91
CA VAL A 182 -10.78 -19.00 0.50
C VAL A 182 -9.31 -18.60 0.39
N GLN A 183 -8.87 -17.54 1.07
CA GLN A 183 -7.48 -17.09 1.03
C GLN A 183 -6.50 -18.17 1.50
N LYS A 184 -6.80 -18.88 2.58
CA LYS A 184 -5.98 -20.02 3.05
C LYS A 184 -5.93 -21.15 2.02
N SER A 185 -7.08 -21.50 1.43
CA SER A 185 -7.16 -22.53 0.40
C SER A 185 -6.36 -22.15 -0.83
N ASP A 186 -6.46 -20.89 -1.28
CA ASP A 186 -5.72 -20.37 -2.41
C ASP A 186 -4.21 -20.39 -2.19
N TYR A 187 -3.74 -19.99 -0.99
CA TYR A 187 -2.33 -20.04 -0.66
C TYR A 187 -1.81 -21.49 -0.56
N GLN A 188 -2.61 -22.40 0.00
CA GLN A 188 -2.27 -23.83 0.01
C GLN A 188 -2.18 -24.39 -1.41
N TRP A 189 -3.13 -24.07 -2.30
CA TRP A 189 -3.07 -24.43 -3.70
C TRP A 189 -1.80 -23.88 -4.38
N PHE A 190 -1.48 -22.62 -4.16
CA PHE A 190 -0.25 -22.02 -4.69
C PHE A 190 0.99 -22.82 -4.25
N LEU A 191 1.11 -23.12 -2.95
CA LEU A 191 2.25 -23.86 -2.43
C LEU A 191 2.31 -25.29 -2.96
N SER A 192 1.17 -26.02 -2.92
CA SER A 192 1.15 -27.46 -3.23
C SER A 192 1.19 -27.76 -4.72
N ASP A 193 0.53 -26.95 -5.55
CA ASP A 193 0.30 -27.27 -6.96
C ASP A 193 1.15 -26.42 -7.90
N VAL A 194 1.43 -25.16 -7.55
CA VAL A 194 2.19 -24.24 -8.41
C VAL A 194 3.66 -24.20 -8.03
N TYR A 195 3.98 -23.94 -6.76
CA TYR A 195 5.35 -23.76 -6.30
C TYR A 195 6.21 -25.02 -6.49
N PHE A 196 5.66 -26.19 -6.24
CA PHE A 196 6.35 -27.48 -6.43
C PHE A 196 6.21 -28.07 -7.83
N LEU A 197 5.79 -27.30 -8.83
CA LEU A 197 5.55 -27.84 -10.15
C LEU A 197 6.81 -28.42 -10.82
N GLY A 198 7.97 -27.81 -10.60
CA GLY A 198 9.24 -28.34 -11.12
C GLY A 198 10.47 -27.68 -10.49
N LYS A 199 11.51 -28.48 -10.27
CA LYS A 199 12.76 -28.05 -9.62
C LYS A 199 13.45 -26.87 -10.33
N ASN A 200 13.32 -26.80 -11.66
CA ASN A 200 13.94 -25.77 -12.49
C ASN A 200 12.90 -24.78 -13.05
N THR A 201 11.65 -24.89 -12.64
CA THR A 201 10.57 -24.00 -13.05
C THR A 201 10.75 -22.67 -12.34
N ARG A 202 10.75 -21.56 -13.08
CA ARG A 202 10.73 -20.21 -12.51
C ARG A 202 9.30 -19.72 -12.43
N ILE A 203 9.00 -18.99 -11.38
CA ILE A 203 7.72 -18.29 -11.21
C ILE A 203 7.99 -16.79 -11.30
N PHE A 204 7.22 -16.10 -12.14
CA PHE A 204 7.14 -14.64 -12.14
C PHE A 204 5.70 -14.26 -11.78
N PHE A 205 5.54 -13.71 -10.60
CA PHE A 205 4.25 -13.40 -10.02
C PHE A 205 4.04 -11.89 -9.97
N ILE A 206 3.01 -11.38 -10.64
CA ILE A 206 2.57 -10.00 -10.54
C ILE A 206 1.15 -9.94 -10.00
N GLY A 207 0.85 -8.92 -9.22
CA GLY A 207 -0.49 -8.74 -8.68
C GLY A 207 -0.65 -7.45 -7.89
N ASN A 208 -1.89 -7.23 -7.47
CA ASN A 208 -2.26 -6.19 -6.53
C ASN A 208 -2.47 -6.82 -5.15
N ASN A 209 -2.19 -6.05 -4.10
CA ASN A 209 -2.47 -6.47 -2.73
C ASN A 209 -3.96 -6.34 -2.43
N LEU A 210 -4.59 -7.44 -2.12
CA LEU A 210 -6.01 -7.50 -1.73
C LEU A 210 -6.21 -7.71 -0.22
N GLY A 211 -5.11 -7.76 0.55
CA GLY A 211 -5.14 -7.99 2.00
C GLY A 211 -3.98 -8.88 2.47
N GLU A 212 -3.77 -8.92 3.78
CA GLU A 212 -2.63 -9.60 4.41
C GLU A 212 -2.52 -11.10 4.13
N LYS A 213 -3.63 -11.75 3.79
CA LYS A 213 -3.69 -13.19 3.54
C LYS A 213 -3.74 -13.55 2.05
N CYS A 214 -3.75 -12.57 1.15
CA CYS A 214 -3.71 -12.85 -0.27
C CYS A 214 -2.36 -13.49 -0.68
N ILE A 215 -2.35 -14.25 -1.78
CA ILE A 215 -1.18 -15.05 -2.18
C ILE A 215 0.05 -14.16 -2.37
N ILE A 216 -0.08 -13.01 -3.05
CA ILE A 216 1.09 -12.15 -3.33
C ILE A 216 1.68 -11.57 -2.05
N GLU A 217 0.85 -11.15 -1.09
CA GLU A 217 1.31 -10.67 0.22
C GLU A 217 2.03 -11.76 0.99
N GLN A 218 1.49 -12.98 0.99
CA GLN A 218 2.13 -14.14 1.63
C GLN A 218 3.47 -14.50 0.97
N VAL A 219 3.56 -14.39 -0.35
CA VAL A 219 4.82 -14.64 -1.09
C VAL A 219 5.85 -13.57 -0.75
N ILE A 220 5.46 -12.29 -0.70
CA ILE A 220 6.38 -11.19 -0.38
C ILE A 220 6.84 -11.27 1.08
N SER A 221 5.93 -11.57 2.00
CA SER A 221 6.23 -11.68 3.43
C SER A 221 7.13 -12.88 3.76
N ASN A 222 7.04 -13.97 2.99
CA ASN A 222 7.85 -15.19 3.16
C ASN A 222 8.86 -15.39 2.01
N LYS A 223 9.36 -14.30 1.45
CA LYS A 223 10.21 -14.35 0.24
C LYS A 223 11.51 -15.13 0.41
N GLU A 224 12.11 -15.07 1.58
CA GLU A 224 13.36 -15.79 1.86
C GLU A 224 13.13 -17.32 1.93
N GLU A 225 12.07 -17.75 2.61
CA GLU A 225 11.69 -19.15 2.77
C GLU A 225 11.22 -19.78 1.45
N LEU A 226 10.62 -18.96 0.57
CA LEU A 226 10.12 -19.37 -0.74
C LEU A 226 11.11 -19.13 -1.88
N ASP A 227 12.33 -18.69 -1.60
CA ASP A 227 13.35 -18.36 -2.60
C ASP A 227 12.89 -17.38 -3.69
N PHE A 228 12.12 -16.37 -3.29
CA PHE A 228 11.69 -15.28 -4.16
C PHE A 228 12.55 -14.04 -3.97
N ASP A 229 12.90 -13.39 -5.07
CA ASP A 229 13.16 -11.97 -5.07
C ASP A 229 11.81 -11.26 -5.17
N ALA A 230 11.51 -10.35 -4.25
CA ALA A 230 10.20 -9.72 -4.21
C ALA A 230 10.27 -8.22 -3.92
N GLU A 231 9.38 -7.45 -4.53
CA GLU A 231 9.31 -6.01 -4.32
C GLU A 231 7.88 -5.47 -4.37
N ARG A 232 7.69 -4.33 -3.68
CA ARG A 232 6.52 -3.47 -3.82
C ARG A 232 6.91 -2.20 -4.56
N ILE A 233 6.09 -1.83 -5.53
CA ILE A 233 6.28 -0.60 -6.31
C ILE A 233 4.99 0.21 -6.23
N PRO A 234 4.86 1.09 -5.22
CA PRO A 234 3.76 2.05 -5.14
C PRO A 234 3.94 3.16 -6.18
N VAL A 235 2.89 3.95 -6.44
CA VAL A 235 3.01 5.11 -7.34
C VAL A 235 3.92 6.20 -6.77
N LEU A 236 3.96 6.35 -5.44
CA LEU A 236 4.92 7.21 -4.71
C LEU A 236 5.90 6.33 -3.92
N ASN A 237 7.17 6.67 -3.93
CA ASN A 237 8.17 6.04 -3.09
C ASN A 237 8.17 6.63 -1.67
N GLU A 238 9.01 6.11 -0.77
CA GLU A 238 9.16 6.58 0.62
C GLU A 238 9.57 8.06 0.73
N ASP A 239 10.24 8.59 -0.30
CA ASP A 239 10.58 10.01 -0.39
C ASP A 239 9.41 10.88 -0.91
N GLY A 240 8.23 10.35 -1.16
CA GLY A 240 7.09 11.07 -1.74
C GLY A 240 7.26 11.43 -3.22
N LYS A 241 8.27 10.85 -3.91
CA LYS A 241 8.50 11.05 -5.34
C LYS A 241 7.76 9.99 -6.15
N SER A 242 7.31 10.37 -7.33
CA SER A 242 6.72 9.41 -8.25
C SER A 242 7.74 8.36 -8.71
N ASN A 243 7.34 7.10 -8.69
CA ASN A 243 8.11 6.02 -9.30
C ASN A 243 8.03 6.02 -10.83
N TRP A 244 7.09 6.77 -11.42
CA TRP A 244 6.95 6.95 -12.86
C TRP A 244 6.47 8.38 -13.19
N GLU A 245 7.37 9.35 -13.03
CA GLU A 245 7.06 10.79 -13.15
C GLU A 245 6.48 11.17 -14.51
N GLU A 246 6.94 10.53 -15.59
CA GLU A 246 6.48 10.85 -16.94
C GLU A 246 5.01 10.48 -17.18
N MET A 247 4.48 9.44 -16.49
CA MET A 247 3.08 9.01 -16.59
C MET A 247 2.24 9.55 -15.43
N TYR A 248 2.83 9.63 -14.26
CA TYR A 248 2.19 10.01 -13.01
C TYR A 248 2.99 11.10 -12.31
N PRO A 249 2.94 12.37 -12.76
CA PRO A 249 3.55 13.49 -12.04
C PRO A 249 2.99 13.60 -10.63
N VAL A 250 3.82 13.96 -9.65
CA VAL A 250 3.43 14.06 -8.22
C VAL A 250 2.20 14.94 -8.04
N GLU A 251 2.07 16.03 -8.79
CA GLU A 251 0.89 16.91 -8.73
C GLU A 251 -0.39 16.18 -9.16
N ALA A 252 -0.32 15.37 -10.23
CA ALA A 252 -1.47 14.59 -10.71
C ALA A 252 -1.87 13.51 -9.70
N ILE A 253 -0.89 12.85 -9.07
CA ILE A 253 -1.10 11.86 -8.00
C ILE A 253 -1.82 12.50 -6.82
N ASN A 254 -1.36 13.67 -6.36
CA ASN A 254 -1.96 14.38 -5.24
C ASN A 254 -3.39 14.85 -5.55
N ASN A 255 -3.65 15.32 -6.78
CA ASN A 255 -4.98 15.70 -7.22
C ASN A 255 -5.92 14.49 -7.29
N GLU A 256 -5.44 13.34 -7.74
CA GLU A 256 -6.20 12.08 -7.74
C GLU A 256 -6.49 11.63 -6.31
N ARG A 257 -5.49 11.62 -5.42
CA ARG A 257 -5.64 11.28 -4.00
C ARG A 257 -6.69 12.15 -3.32
N GLU A 258 -6.64 13.46 -3.54
CA GLU A 258 -7.60 14.40 -2.98
C GLU A 258 -9.04 14.16 -3.50
N LYS A 259 -9.20 13.77 -4.76
CA LYS A 259 -10.50 13.37 -5.30
C LYS A 259 -11.07 12.15 -4.56
N TRP A 260 -10.25 11.11 -4.33
CA TRP A 260 -10.67 9.91 -3.62
C TRP A 260 -10.91 10.20 -2.13
N ARG A 261 -10.13 11.12 -1.54
CA ARG A 261 -10.37 11.64 -0.19
C ARG A 261 -11.76 12.28 -0.07
N LYS A 262 -12.13 13.16 -0.99
CA LYS A 262 -13.46 13.80 -1.03
C LYS A 262 -14.62 12.81 -1.23
N LEU A 263 -14.36 11.69 -1.88
CA LEU A 263 -15.33 10.61 -2.04
C LEU A 263 -15.46 9.73 -0.77
N GLY A 264 -14.62 9.90 0.25
CA GLY A 264 -14.58 9.04 1.44
C GLY A 264 -14.15 7.60 1.12
N GLN A 265 -13.31 7.41 0.07
CA GLN A 265 -12.85 6.12 -0.42
C GLN A 265 -11.32 6.11 -0.57
N LEU A 266 -10.62 6.79 0.33
CA LEU A 266 -9.17 6.92 0.27
C LEU A 266 -8.46 5.55 0.41
N ASP A 267 -9.01 4.66 1.22
CA ASP A 267 -8.56 3.28 1.44
C ASP A 267 -8.48 2.46 0.13
N ILE A 268 -9.44 2.66 -0.78
CA ILE A 268 -9.40 2.02 -2.11
C ILE A 268 -8.23 2.57 -2.92
N TRP A 269 -8.03 3.88 -2.91
CA TRP A 269 -6.93 4.51 -3.65
C TRP A 269 -5.57 4.08 -3.11
N GLU A 270 -5.40 4.04 -1.79
CA GLU A 270 -4.18 3.59 -1.14
C GLU A 270 -3.85 2.13 -1.48
N ARG A 271 -4.84 1.26 -1.49
CA ARG A 271 -4.65 -0.12 -1.94
C ARG A 271 -4.19 -0.20 -3.39
N GLU A 272 -4.86 0.51 -4.30
CA GLU A 272 -4.60 0.41 -5.75
C GLU A 272 -3.34 1.16 -6.19
N LYS A 273 -2.98 2.26 -5.51
CA LYS A 273 -1.87 3.14 -5.91
C LYS A 273 -0.65 3.05 -4.98
N LEU A 274 -0.86 2.81 -3.68
CA LEU A 274 0.24 2.73 -2.71
C LEU A 274 0.59 1.30 -2.29
N CYS A 275 -0.12 0.29 -2.79
CA CYS A 275 0.06 -1.11 -2.40
C CYS A 275 -0.18 -1.34 -0.88
N ILE A 276 -1.11 -0.59 -0.29
CA ILE A 276 -1.47 -0.68 1.12
C ILE A 276 -2.84 -1.35 1.21
N ALA A 277 -2.88 -2.59 1.70
CA ALA A 277 -4.13 -3.29 1.94
C ALA A 277 -4.09 -4.02 3.29
N ILE A 278 -5.16 -3.86 4.07
CA ILE A 278 -5.37 -4.53 5.35
C ILE A 278 -6.67 -5.30 5.26
N SER A 279 -6.68 -6.57 5.67
CA SER A 279 -7.93 -7.34 5.68
C SER A 279 -8.87 -6.81 6.77
N PRO A 280 -10.19 -6.82 6.54
CA PRO A 280 -11.17 -6.38 7.54
C PRO A 280 -11.04 -7.09 8.89
N GLU A 281 -10.56 -8.34 8.89
CA GLU A 281 -10.38 -9.14 10.11
C GLU A 281 -9.16 -8.70 10.93
N SER A 282 -8.09 -8.24 10.25
CA SER A 282 -6.86 -7.80 10.89
C SER A 282 -6.84 -6.31 11.21
N GLN A 283 -7.85 -5.55 10.79
CA GLN A 283 -7.99 -4.16 11.18
C GLN A 283 -8.12 -4.01 12.70
N ILE A 284 -7.21 -3.25 13.30
CA ILE A 284 -7.26 -2.90 14.73
C ILE A 284 -8.43 -1.94 15.00
N PHE A 285 -8.61 -0.96 14.12
CA PHE A 285 -9.68 0.03 14.17
C PHE A 285 -10.62 -0.20 12.99
N LYS A 286 -11.88 -0.55 13.29
CA LYS A 286 -12.89 -0.83 12.27
C LYS A 286 -13.81 0.36 12.10
N LYS A 287 -14.30 0.61 10.88
CA LYS A 287 -15.21 1.73 10.58
C LYS A 287 -16.45 1.74 11.44
N GLU A 288 -16.98 0.59 11.83
CA GLU A 288 -18.14 0.43 12.70
C GLU A 288 -17.94 0.93 14.13
N TYR A 289 -16.70 1.11 14.58
CA TYR A 289 -16.36 1.60 15.93
C TYR A 289 -16.33 3.12 16.03
N PHE A 290 -16.28 3.84 14.90
CA PHE A 290 -16.24 5.30 14.91
C PHE A 290 -17.55 5.87 15.40
N ARG A 291 -17.49 6.88 16.28
CA ARG A 291 -18.62 7.62 16.81
C ARG A 291 -18.43 9.10 16.51
N TYR A 292 -19.49 9.73 16.06
CA TYR A 292 -19.46 11.14 15.67
C TYR A 292 -20.38 11.96 16.52
N TYR A 293 -20.04 13.23 16.71
CA TYR A 293 -20.85 14.19 17.43
C TYR A 293 -20.94 15.51 16.68
N ASP A 294 -22.00 16.28 16.91
CA ASP A 294 -22.12 17.66 16.42
C ASP A 294 -21.26 18.57 17.32
N PRO A 295 -20.25 19.28 16.81
CA PRO A 295 -19.40 20.16 17.62
C PRO A 295 -20.16 21.23 18.41
N ASN A 296 -21.35 21.60 17.97
CA ASN A 296 -22.20 22.59 18.69
C ASN A 296 -22.87 22.03 19.92
N THR A 297 -22.84 20.73 20.14
CA THR A 297 -23.57 20.08 21.27
C THR A 297 -22.72 19.84 22.50
N ILE A 298 -21.38 19.99 22.38
CA ILE A 298 -20.46 19.75 23.49
C ILE A 298 -20.44 20.95 24.46
N GLN A 299 -20.57 20.67 25.74
CA GLN A 299 -20.41 21.67 26.82
C GLN A 299 -18.99 21.63 27.34
N LEU A 300 -18.10 22.45 26.75
CA LEU A 300 -16.68 22.45 27.10
C LEU A 300 -16.40 22.85 28.55
N GLU A 301 -17.29 23.63 29.15
CA GLU A 301 -17.21 24.06 30.56
C GLU A 301 -17.28 22.89 31.54
N GLU A 302 -17.91 21.78 31.15
CA GLU A 302 -17.99 20.56 31.93
C GLU A 302 -16.88 19.56 31.65
N CYS A 303 -15.96 19.87 30.72
CA CYS A 303 -14.92 18.99 30.30
C CYS A 303 -13.54 19.46 30.75
N SER A 304 -12.63 18.51 30.95
CA SER A 304 -11.19 18.76 31.01
C SER A 304 -10.60 18.72 29.62
N VAL A 305 -9.92 19.78 29.18
CA VAL A 305 -9.30 19.81 27.85
C VAL A 305 -7.80 19.55 27.93
N PHE A 306 -7.30 18.78 26.98
CA PHE A 306 -5.88 18.42 26.83
C PHE A 306 -5.45 18.65 25.38
N VAL A 307 -4.19 19.07 25.24
CA VAL A 307 -3.54 19.20 23.92
C VAL A 307 -2.31 18.29 23.89
N ALA A 308 -2.07 17.61 22.80
CA ALA A 308 -0.83 16.84 22.60
C ALA A 308 -0.24 17.11 21.22
N CYS A 309 1.08 17.01 21.13
CA CYS A 309 1.84 17.26 19.93
C CYS A 309 2.71 16.05 19.60
N ASP A 310 2.62 15.56 18.36
CA ASP A 310 3.62 14.71 17.72
C ASP A 310 4.44 15.57 16.75
N LEU A 311 5.76 15.52 16.85
CA LEU A 311 6.65 16.47 16.20
C LEU A 311 7.56 15.77 15.19
N ALA A 312 7.47 16.13 13.93
CA ALA A 312 8.40 15.69 12.90
C ALA A 312 9.81 16.26 13.12
N ILE A 313 10.84 15.46 12.86
CA ILE A 313 12.25 15.85 13.03
C ILE A 313 12.75 16.71 11.86
N SER A 314 12.05 16.79 10.72
CA SER A 314 12.51 17.41 9.49
C SER A 314 11.40 18.16 8.75
N GLU A 315 11.76 19.30 8.15
CA GLU A 315 10.85 20.13 7.31
C GLU A 315 10.84 19.71 5.83
N LYS A 316 11.54 18.63 5.44
CA LYS A 316 11.61 18.18 4.04
C LYS A 316 10.25 17.73 3.56
N GLU A 317 9.96 17.92 2.26
CA GLU A 317 8.71 17.48 1.62
C GLU A 317 8.41 15.98 1.79
N THR A 318 9.41 15.19 2.16
CA THR A 318 9.35 13.75 2.40
C THR A 318 9.30 13.36 3.87
N ALA A 319 9.26 14.35 4.80
CA ALA A 319 9.21 14.09 6.24
C ALA A 319 7.78 13.82 6.73
N ASP A 320 7.70 13.18 7.91
CA ASP A 320 6.45 13.01 8.64
C ASP A 320 5.81 14.35 8.96
N PHE A 321 4.52 14.35 9.25
CA PHE A 321 3.81 15.55 9.65
C PHE A 321 4.06 15.86 11.12
N THR A 322 4.20 17.15 11.43
CA THR A 322 3.96 17.62 12.80
C THR A 322 2.46 17.72 12.99
N SER A 323 1.93 17.16 14.07
CA SER A 323 0.52 17.14 14.40
C SER A 323 0.26 17.65 15.83
N VAL A 324 -0.76 18.48 15.97
CA VAL A 324 -1.22 19.01 17.26
C VAL A 324 -2.71 18.73 17.39
N CYS A 325 -3.11 17.97 18.41
CA CYS A 325 -4.51 17.63 18.65
C CYS A 325 -5.03 18.20 19.97
N ALA A 326 -6.31 18.56 20.00
CA ALA A 326 -7.05 18.97 21.20
C ALA A 326 -8.18 17.98 21.49
N VAL A 327 -8.29 17.51 22.73
CA VAL A 327 -9.31 16.56 23.17
C VAL A 327 -9.97 17.06 24.46
N ALA A 328 -11.31 17.04 24.50
CA ALA A 328 -12.08 17.26 25.69
C ALA A 328 -12.46 15.90 26.33
N VAL A 329 -12.35 15.82 27.63
CA VAL A 329 -12.75 14.63 28.43
C VAL A 329 -13.87 15.04 29.39
N ASN A 330 -15.02 14.39 29.25
CA ASN A 330 -16.16 14.65 30.10
C ASN A 330 -16.09 13.88 31.45
N PRO A 331 -17.01 14.11 32.42
CA PRO A 331 -17.03 13.39 33.69
C PRO A 331 -17.15 11.87 33.56
N ASP A 332 -17.79 11.35 32.51
CA ASP A 332 -17.94 9.93 32.24
C ASP A 332 -16.70 9.31 31.56
N ASN A 333 -15.59 10.09 31.43
CA ASN A 333 -14.35 9.69 30.74
C ASN A 333 -14.56 9.39 29.25
N HIS A 334 -15.54 9.99 28.59
CA HIS A 334 -15.66 10.02 27.16
C HIS A 334 -14.69 11.10 26.59
N TRP A 335 -14.04 10.78 25.50
CA TRP A 335 -13.13 11.66 24.81
C TRP A 335 -13.81 12.24 23.58
N PHE A 336 -13.76 13.54 23.44
CA PHE A 336 -14.25 14.27 22.29
C PHE A 336 -13.06 14.94 21.61
N LEU A 337 -12.67 14.43 20.45
CA LEU A 337 -11.66 15.10 19.64
C LEU A 337 -12.24 16.45 19.18
N LEU A 338 -11.59 17.54 19.51
CA LEU A 338 -12.05 18.89 19.16
C LEU A 338 -11.48 19.37 17.84
N GLU A 339 -10.16 19.20 17.67
CA GLU A 339 -9.42 19.69 16.52
C GLU A 339 -8.10 18.92 16.37
N ILE A 340 -7.67 18.72 15.14
CA ILE A 340 -6.31 18.35 14.79
C ILE A 340 -5.85 19.32 13.71
N ASP A 341 -4.72 19.98 13.95
CA ASP A 341 -3.97 20.74 12.95
C ASP A 341 -2.65 20.02 12.68
N TYR A 342 -2.27 19.89 11.43
CA TYR A 342 -1.10 19.13 11.02
C TYR A 342 -0.48 19.67 9.73
N GLY A 343 0.80 19.42 9.56
CA GLY A 343 1.54 19.86 8.38
C GLY A 343 3.04 19.70 8.53
N ARG A 344 3.75 20.00 7.47
CA ARG A 344 5.22 20.06 7.48
C ARG A 344 5.64 21.46 7.87
N TRP A 345 5.78 21.69 9.16
CA TRP A 345 5.96 23.02 9.74
C TRP A 345 7.36 23.24 10.25
N ASP A 346 7.82 24.48 10.18
CA ASP A 346 8.95 24.95 10.94
C ASP A 346 8.61 25.06 12.45
N PRO A 347 9.59 25.15 13.33
CA PRO A 347 9.38 25.28 14.77
C PRO A 347 8.52 26.49 15.16
N THR A 348 8.58 27.58 14.40
CA THR A 348 7.81 28.79 14.67
C THR A 348 6.32 28.55 14.45
N LYS A 349 5.96 27.95 13.29
CA LYS A 349 4.59 27.59 12.98
C LYS A 349 4.04 26.56 13.98
N THR A 350 4.84 25.58 14.39
CA THR A 350 4.47 24.62 15.42
C THR A 350 4.10 25.28 16.73
N ILE A 351 4.96 26.21 17.20
CA ILE A 351 4.69 27.00 18.41
C ILE A 351 3.43 27.84 18.25
N ASP A 352 3.25 28.50 17.12
CA ASP A 352 2.06 29.31 16.85
C ASP A 352 0.78 28.48 16.91
N THR A 353 0.79 27.28 16.34
CA THR A 353 -0.34 26.34 16.39
C THR A 353 -0.65 25.90 17.83
N ILE A 354 0.38 25.57 18.62
CA ILE A 354 0.19 25.24 20.05
C ILE A 354 -0.48 26.41 20.77
N PHE A 355 0.00 27.64 20.58
CA PHE A 355 -0.58 28.80 21.24
C PHE A 355 -2.01 29.09 20.77
N GLN A 356 -2.34 28.88 19.50
CA GLN A 356 -3.71 28.99 18.98
C GLN A 356 -4.65 27.98 19.67
N MET A 357 -4.23 26.71 19.79
CA MET A 357 -5.00 25.67 20.51
C MET A 357 -5.18 26.04 21.98
N VAL A 358 -4.13 26.55 22.64
CA VAL A 358 -4.17 26.99 24.04
C VAL A 358 -5.15 28.15 24.24
N GLN A 359 -5.11 29.15 23.38
CA GLN A 359 -6.03 30.31 23.46
C GLN A 359 -7.47 29.90 23.23
N LYS A 360 -7.72 28.99 22.27
CA LYS A 360 -9.04 28.54 21.90
C LYS A 360 -9.67 27.63 22.94
N TYR A 361 -8.90 26.66 23.46
CA TYR A 361 -9.44 25.58 24.27
C TYR A 361 -9.05 25.60 25.74
N ARG A 362 -8.07 26.41 26.12
CA ARG A 362 -7.57 26.57 27.51
C ARG A 362 -7.27 25.21 28.18
N PRO A 363 -6.39 24.40 27.62
CA PRO A 363 -6.14 23.05 28.11
C PRO A 363 -5.50 23.05 29.51
N ILE A 364 -5.77 21.99 30.29
CA ILE A 364 -5.11 21.74 31.58
C ILE A 364 -3.64 21.42 31.37
N TYR A 365 -3.32 20.61 30.37
CA TYR A 365 -1.96 20.26 30.00
C TYR A 365 -1.78 20.33 28.49
N VAL A 366 -0.56 20.71 28.09
CA VAL A 366 -0.03 20.55 26.74
C VAL A 366 1.07 19.49 26.79
N GLY A 367 0.82 18.31 26.24
CA GLY A 367 1.80 17.22 26.14
C GLY A 367 2.73 17.45 24.95
N ILE A 368 4.03 17.41 25.18
CA ILE A 368 5.04 17.48 24.12
C ILE A 368 6.02 16.32 24.30
N GLU A 369 6.23 15.51 23.27
CA GLU A 369 7.13 14.36 23.35
C GLU A 369 8.57 14.81 23.65
N LYS A 370 9.29 14.07 24.54
CA LYS A 370 10.64 14.39 25.00
C LYS A 370 11.68 13.57 24.24
N VAL A 371 12.07 13.99 23.04
CA VAL A 371 13.26 13.48 22.32
C VAL A 371 14.31 14.60 22.22
N ALA A 372 15.56 14.28 21.92
CA ALA A 372 16.69 15.22 22.06
C ALA A 372 16.52 16.60 21.39
N TYR A 373 15.86 16.67 20.21
CA TYR A 373 15.53 17.93 19.51
C TYR A 373 14.38 18.69 20.17
N GLN A 374 13.42 17.97 20.72
CA GLN A 374 12.17 18.50 21.29
C GLN A 374 12.37 19.13 22.69
N ALA A 375 13.45 18.77 23.39
CA ALA A 375 13.85 19.50 24.60
C ALA A 375 14.16 20.97 24.32
N ALA A 376 14.65 21.29 23.13
CA ALA A 376 14.83 22.67 22.69
C ALA A 376 13.49 23.37 22.45
N LEU A 377 12.51 22.67 21.86
CA LEU A 377 11.18 23.25 21.61
C LEU A 377 10.47 23.64 22.90
N ILE A 378 10.52 22.81 23.95
CA ILE A 378 9.93 23.14 25.27
C ILE A 378 10.53 24.46 25.78
N HIS A 379 11.83 24.62 25.66
CA HIS A 379 12.49 25.87 26.08
C HIS A 379 12.04 27.10 25.25
N PHE A 380 11.83 26.91 23.92
CA PHE A 380 11.29 27.97 23.08
C PHE A 380 9.82 28.29 23.43
N VAL A 381 9.00 27.28 23.71
CA VAL A 381 7.61 27.46 24.18
C VAL A 381 7.59 28.26 25.48
N GLU A 382 8.44 27.95 26.46
CA GLU A 382 8.57 28.72 27.72
C GLU A 382 8.94 30.18 27.49
N LYS A 383 9.87 30.47 26.58
CA LYS A 383 10.23 31.85 26.20
C LYS A 383 9.06 32.58 25.53
N GLU A 384 8.34 31.92 24.65
CA GLU A 384 7.18 32.50 24.00
C GLU A 384 5.99 32.71 24.96
N MET A 385 5.84 31.90 26.02
CA MET A 385 4.87 32.14 27.10
C MET A 385 5.10 33.52 27.74
N ILE A 386 6.35 33.82 28.06
CA ILE A 386 6.72 35.12 28.63
C ILE A 386 6.42 36.25 27.65
N LYS A 387 6.85 36.14 26.42
CA LYS A 387 6.72 37.14 25.37
C LYS A 387 5.26 37.43 25.01
N ARG A 388 4.42 36.40 24.95
CA ARG A 388 2.99 36.48 24.60
C ARG A 388 2.08 36.68 25.82
N ASN A 389 2.66 36.72 27.02
CA ASN A 389 1.93 36.76 28.30
C ASN A 389 0.80 35.71 28.35
N THR A 390 1.08 34.48 27.87
CA THR A 390 0.13 33.38 27.80
C THR A 390 0.75 32.18 28.48
N TRP A 391 0.14 31.76 29.60
CA TRP A 391 0.71 30.73 30.49
C TRP A 391 -0.12 29.46 30.46
N PHE A 392 0.53 28.31 30.32
CA PHE A 392 -0.06 26.98 30.38
C PHE A 392 0.96 25.95 30.89
N THR A 393 0.48 24.79 31.32
CA THR A 393 1.36 23.74 31.85
C THR A 393 1.79 22.80 30.73
N VAL A 394 3.09 22.78 30.43
CA VAL A 394 3.69 21.80 29.53
C VAL A 394 4.00 20.52 30.30
N LYS A 395 3.58 19.38 29.78
CA LYS A 395 3.87 18.05 30.31
C LYS A 395 4.77 17.30 29.33
N PRO A 396 6.05 17.08 29.64
CA PRO A 396 6.91 16.27 28.79
C PRO A 396 6.38 14.83 28.72
N LEU A 397 6.21 14.31 27.50
CA LEU A 397 5.80 12.94 27.24
C LEU A 397 7.04 12.09 26.99
N GLU A 398 7.20 11.01 27.75
CA GLU A 398 8.30 10.09 27.55
C GLU A 398 7.86 8.97 26.60
N ALA A 399 8.58 8.76 25.50
CA ALA A 399 8.38 7.64 24.59
C ALA A 399 8.86 6.33 25.25
N LYS A 400 8.11 5.79 26.20
CA LYS A 400 8.40 4.51 26.88
C LYS A 400 8.03 3.30 26.05
N GLU A 401 7.08 3.46 25.14
CA GLU A 401 6.51 2.39 24.30
C GLU A 401 6.72 2.72 22.82
N LYS A 402 6.75 1.68 22.00
CA LYS A 402 6.77 1.85 20.55
C LYS A 402 5.48 2.55 20.09
N LYS A 403 5.55 3.36 19.04
CA LYS A 403 4.44 4.11 18.43
C LYS A 403 3.25 3.20 18.18
N GLU A 404 3.47 2.03 17.60
CA GLU A 404 2.39 1.09 17.27
C GLU A 404 1.65 0.58 18.51
N ILE A 405 2.35 0.36 19.62
CA ILE A 405 1.72 -0.10 20.88
C ILE A 405 0.88 1.02 21.47
N ARG A 406 1.39 2.25 21.46
CA ARG A 406 0.69 3.44 21.97
C ARG A 406 -0.60 3.71 21.19
N ILE A 407 -0.55 3.64 19.86
CA ILE A 407 -1.73 3.83 19.00
C ILE A 407 -2.73 2.68 19.22
N ALA A 408 -2.27 1.43 19.23
CA ALA A 408 -3.13 0.26 19.46
C ALA A 408 -3.87 0.33 20.80
N ALA A 409 -3.32 1.01 21.82
CA ALA A 409 -3.94 1.20 23.14
C ALA A 409 -5.22 2.05 23.08
N LEU A 410 -5.52 2.74 21.98
CA LEU A 410 -6.79 3.42 21.75
C LEU A 410 -7.95 2.45 21.40
N GLN A 411 -7.65 1.22 20.94
CA GLN A 411 -8.67 0.26 20.48
C GLN A 411 -9.80 0.00 21.50
N PRO A 412 -9.53 -0.16 22.82
CA PRO A 412 -10.60 -0.34 23.80
C PRO A 412 -11.59 0.82 23.83
N ARG A 413 -11.14 2.07 23.65
CA ARG A 413 -12.01 3.26 23.60
C ARG A 413 -12.92 3.24 22.36
N PHE A 414 -12.36 2.85 21.20
CA PHE A 414 -13.13 2.67 19.98
C PHE A 414 -14.22 1.62 20.16
N LYS A 415 -13.87 0.42 20.69
CA LYS A 415 -14.83 -0.66 20.92
C LYS A 415 -15.90 -0.30 21.94
N ALA A 416 -15.51 0.44 22.99
CA ALA A 416 -16.44 0.89 24.02
C ALA A 416 -17.30 2.09 23.57
N GLY A 417 -17.01 2.72 22.42
CA GLY A 417 -17.70 3.91 21.93
C GLY A 417 -17.48 5.15 22.81
N THR A 418 -16.33 5.23 23.48
CA THR A 418 -15.97 6.35 24.38
C THR A 418 -15.02 7.36 23.76
N LEU A 419 -14.71 7.23 22.47
CA LEU A 419 -13.97 8.19 21.66
C LEU A 419 -14.87 8.70 20.54
N TRP A 420 -15.02 10.04 20.46
CA TRP A 420 -15.97 10.71 19.58
C TRP A 420 -15.25 11.70 18.66
N PHE A 421 -15.66 11.75 17.41
CA PHE A 421 -15.09 12.60 16.36
C PHE A 421 -16.07 13.70 15.95
N PRO A 422 -15.61 14.95 15.72
CA PRO A 422 -16.47 16.07 15.36
C PRO A 422 -16.94 15.95 13.90
N MET A 423 -18.25 16.03 13.64
CA MET A 423 -18.78 16.03 12.28
C MET A 423 -18.32 17.25 11.50
N GLY A 424 -18.11 17.08 10.17
CA GLY A 424 -17.91 18.17 9.23
C GLY A 424 -16.51 18.81 9.26
N GLN A 425 -15.51 18.14 9.82
CA GLN A 425 -14.13 18.64 9.85
C GLN A 425 -13.28 17.99 8.74
N ASP A 426 -12.47 18.81 8.06
CA ASP A 426 -11.67 18.36 6.91
C ASP A 426 -10.62 17.32 7.28
N PHE A 427 -10.03 17.41 8.48
CA PHE A 427 -9.00 16.47 8.94
C PHE A 427 -9.51 15.05 9.19
N LEU A 428 -10.84 14.84 9.31
CA LEU A 428 -11.41 13.54 9.63
C LEU A 428 -11.09 12.47 8.60
N VAL A 429 -11.09 12.83 7.32
CA VAL A 429 -10.87 11.86 6.25
C VAL A 429 -9.45 11.29 6.32
N GLU A 430 -8.46 12.13 6.59
CA GLU A 430 -7.08 11.68 6.78
C GLU A 430 -6.93 10.86 8.06
N LEU A 431 -7.48 11.35 9.16
CA LEU A 431 -7.47 10.66 10.46
C LEU A 431 -8.12 9.27 10.40
N GLU A 432 -9.30 9.17 9.77
CA GLU A 432 -9.99 7.88 9.57
C GLU A 432 -9.16 6.94 8.69
N SER A 433 -8.52 7.46 7.64
CA SER A 433 -7.64 6.68 6.76
C SER A 433 -6.44 6.13 7.53
N GLU A 434 -5.76 6.94 8.36
CA GLU A 434 -4.66 6.48 9.20
C GLU A 434 -5.11 5.37 10.16
N PHE A 435 -6.25 5.51 10.84
CA PHE A 435 -6.79 4.46 11.70
C PHE A 435 -7.15 3.18 10.96
N LEU A 436 -7.83 3.29 9.82
CA LEU A 436 -8.29 2.13 9.04
C LEU A 436 -7.12 1.38 8.39
N SER A 437 -6.03 2.08 8.08
CA SER A 437 -4.83 1.52 7.49
C SER A 437 -3.78 1.09 8.52
N PHE A 438 -3.97 1.42 9.80
CA PHE A 438 -3.01 1.08 10.86
C PHE A 438 -2.90 -0.44 11.08
N PRO A 439 -1.68 -1.03 11.22
CA PRO A 439 -0.37 -0.37 11.37
C PRO A 439 0.40 -0.13 10.05
N LYS A 440 -0.21 -0.28 8.90
CA LYS A 440 0.40 -0.17 7.57
C LYS A 440 0.14 1.18 6.88
N SER A 441 -0.39 2.17 7.59
CA SER A 441 -0.61 3.52 7.06
C SER A 441 0.70 4.15 6.58
N LEU A 442 0.63 4.94 5.50
CA LEU A 442 1.78 5.69 4.99
C LEU A 442 2.25 6.76 5.99
N HIS A 443 1.30 7.35 6.69
CA HIS A 443 1.49 8.29 7.79
C HIS A 443 0.64 7.85 8.96
N ASP A 444 1.09 8.07 10.18
CA ASP A 444 0.38 7.74 11.42
C ASP A 444 0.54 8.84 12.48
N ASP A 445 0.86 10.06 12.03
CA ASP A 445 1.21 11.20 12.87
C ASP A 445 -0.03 11.83 13.53
N LEU A 446 -1.19 11.79 12.82
CA LEU A 446 -2.44 12.30 13.37
C LEU A 446 -2.94 11.38 14.50
N ILE A 447 -2.92 10.07 14.25
CA ILE A 447 -3.36 9.09 15.25
C ILE A 447 -2.39 9.00 16.42
N ASP A 448 -1.09 9.27 16.21
CA ASP A 448 -0.11 9.28 17.28
C ASP A 448 -0.27 10.50 18.19
N SER A 449 -0.50 11.69 17.64
CA SER A 449 -0.80 12.87 18.46
C SER A 449 -2.03 12.63 19.36
N LEU A 450 -3.07 11.95 18.84
CA LEU A 450 -4.23 11.55 19.62
C LEU A 450 -3.88 10.47 20.67
N ALA A 451 -3.03 9.52 20.35
CA ALA A 451 -2.59 8.48 21.29
C ALA A 451 -1.78 9.07 22.46
N HIS A 452 -1.02 10.12 22.22
CA HIS A 452 -0.30 10.84 23.26
C HIS A 452 -1.22 11.46 24.34
N ILE A 453 -2.46 11.76 24.01
CA ILE A 453 -3.47 12.23 24.99
C ILE A 453 -3.63 11.21 26.13
N SER A 454 -3.47 9.92 25.87
CA SER A 454 -3.58 8.87 26.92
C SER A 454 -2.64 9.08 28.10
N ALA A 455 -1.50 9.74 27.91
CA ALA A 455 -0.52 9.99 28.96
C ALA A 455 -0.87 11.17 29.88
N ILE A 456 -1.81 12.04 29.48
CA ILE A 456 -2.12 13.28 30.18
C ILE A 456 -3.61 13.44 30.51
N ALA A 457 -4.51 12.74 29.83
CA ALA A 457 -5.94 12.88 29.97
C ALA A 457 -6.44 12.34 31.31
N SER A 458 -7.35 13.09 31.92
CA SER A 458 -8.13 12.69 33.09
C SER A 458 -9.51 13.33 33.05
N PRO A 459 -10.56 12.66 33.53
CA PRO A 459 -11.85 13.30 33.67
C PRO A 459 -11.77 14.48 34.66
N PRO A 460 -12.68 15.46 34.55
CA PRO A 460 -12.74 16.55 35.51
C PRO A 460 -12.98 15.98 36.94
N VAL A 461 -12.26 16.50 37.90
CA VAL A 461 -12.47 16.15 39.30
C VAL A 461 -13.81 16.74 39.67
N GLY A 462 -14.81 15.89 39.94
CA GLY A 462 -16.13 16.36 40.43
C GLY A 462 -15.95 17.28 41.62
N THR A 463 -16.57 18.45 41.58
CA THR A 463 -16.79 19.23 42.78
C THR A 463 -17.58 18.33 43.73
N PHE A 464 -16.92 17.77 44.73
CA PHE A 464 -17.66 17.17 45.85
C PHE A 464 -18.60 18.24 46.35
N GLY A 465 -19.92 17.99 46.13
CA GLY A 465 -20.93 18.88 46.66
C GLY A 465 -20.59 19.10 48.12
N THR A 466 -20.53 20.36 48.55
CA THR A 466 -20.38 20.71 49.95
C THR A 466 -21.53 20.00 50.69
N VAL A 467 -21.20 18.93 51.42
CA VAL A 467 -22.16 18.31 52.35
C VAL A 467 -22.56 19.42 53.29
N SER A 468 -23.79 19.90 53.16
CA SER A 468 -24.34 20.87 54.08
C SER A 468 -24.27 20.27 55.49
N THR A 469 -23.58 20.96 56.40
CA THR A 469 -23.49 20.57 57.81
C THR A 469 -24.85 20.55 58.49
N ALA A 470 -25.95 20.86 57.78
CA ALA A 470 -27.35 20.82 58.27
C ALA A 470 -27.91 19.39 58.35
N ASP A 471 -27.30 18.38 57.74
CA ASP A 471 -27.80 17.00 57.67
C ASP A 471 -27.09 16.02 58.62
N ILE A 472 -26.34 16.51 59.61
CA ILE A 472 -25.80 15.65 60.65
C ILE A 472 -26.82 15.55 61.74
N PRO A 473 -27.53 14.40 61.95
CA PRO A 473 -28.43 14.25 63.08
C PRO A 473 -27.61 14.30 64.37
N MET A 474 -27.84 15.32 65.17
CA MET A 474 -27.29 15.39 66.54
C MET A 474 -27.90 14.21 67.34
N GLY A 475 -27.06 13.14 67.44
CA GLY A 475 -27.38 12.05 68.35
C GLY A 475 -27.51 12.54 69.79
N GLY A 476 -28.74 12.47 70.35
CA GLY A 476 -29.00 12.77 71.69
C GLY A 476 -28.22 11.86 72.65
N ALA A 477 -27.61 12.46 73.64
CA ALA A 477 -27.09 11.80 74.80
C ALA A 477 -28.16 11.18 75.60
N MET A 478 -28.07 9.90 75.96
CA MET A 478 -28.45 9.31 77.24
C MET A 478 -27.44 8.22 77.56
#